data_1b3c5a8e3d4c7e0fb2992cea3870f0fd
#
_entry.id   1b3c5a8e3d4c7e0fb2992cea3870f0fd
#
_cell.length_a   1.000
_cell.length_b   1.000
_cell.length_c   1.000
_cell.angle_alpha   90.00
_cell.angle_beta   90.00
_cell.angle_gamma   90.00
#
_symmetry.space_group_name_H-M   'P 1'
#
loop_
_entity.id
_entity.type
_entity.pdbx_description
1 polymer ?
#
loop_
_entity_poly.entity_id
_entity_poly.type
_entity_poly.pdbx_seq_one_letter_code
_entity_poly.pdbx_strand_id
1 'polypeptide(L)'
;MPTMQARIIHRSIERDWRAVYAFASRPENMPLWASGLAAGLTRDGDDWIADGGPIGAVRVRFTPDNDLGVIDHRVTLPDGLVVDNALRVVPNGTGAEVMFTLLRQPGMDDAAFEADAAHIARDLEALKTLMEERETDDG
;
A
#
# COMPACT_ATOMS: atom_id res chain seq x y z
N MET A 1 17.38 20.11 -1.70
CA MET A 1 16.42 19.64 -0.67
C MET A 1 17.08 18.54 0.14
N PRO A 2 17.05 18.61 1.46
CA PRO A 2 17.53 17.48 2.26
C PRO A 2 16.61 16.27 2.08
N THR A 3 17.17 15.08 2.26
CA THR A 3 16.36 13.87 2.23
C THR A 3 15.49 13.81 3.49
N MET A 4 14.37 13.09 3.37
CA MET A 4 13.53 12.77 4.51
C MET A 4 14.00 11.44 5.12
N GLN A 5 13.76 11.24 6.41
CA GLN A 5 14.02 9.95 7.03
C GLN A 5 13.15 8.89 6.36
N ALA A 6 13.74 7.75 6.02
CA ALA A 6 13.03 6.67 5.34
C ALA A 6 13.08 5.40 6.18
N ARG A 7 12.01 4.61 6.09
CA ARG A 7 11.95 3.27 6.66
C ARG A 7 11.32 2.33 5.63
N ILE A 8 11.96 1.20 5.39
CA ILE A 8 11.43 0.19 4.47
C ILE A 8 10.78 -0.90 5.32
N ILE A 9 9.49 -1.11 5.11
CA ILE A 9 8.71 -2.13 5.80
C ILE A 9 8.39 -3.20 4.76
N HIS A 10 8.68 -4.47 5.09
CA HIS A 10 8.54 -5.52 4.11
C HIS A 10 8.10 -6.83 4.75
N ARG A 11 7.48 -7.70 3.92
CA ARG A 11 7.08 -9.05 4.32
C ARG A 11 7.37 -10.02 3.20
N SER A 12 7.86 -11.19 3.56
CA SER A 12 7.96 -12.32 2.64
C SER A 12 6.62 -13.05 2.61
N ILE A 13 6.12 -13.35 1.40
CA ILE A 13 4.83 -14.01 1.21
C ILE A 13 5.07 -15.30 0.45
N GLU A 14 4.59 -16.42 1.00
CA GLU A 14 4.74 -17.77 0.41
C GLU A 14 3.71 -17.96 -0.70
N ARG A 15 3.80 -17.12 -1.73
CA ARG A 15 2.95 -17.20 -2.92
C ARG A 15 3.66 -16.52 -4.08
N ASP A 16 3.45 -17.01 -5.30
CA ASP A 16 4.05 -16.42 -6.50
C ASP A 16 3.87 -14.90 -6.55
N TRP A 17 4.93 -14.19 -6.89
CA TRP A 17 4.91 -12.72 -6.85
C TRP A 17 3.89 -12.11 -7.82
N ARG A 18 3.63 -12.78 -8.97
CA ARG A 18 2.64 -12.29 -9.92
C ARG A 18 1.23 -12.38 -9.38
N ALA A 19 0.93 -13.44 -8.61
CA ALA A 19 -0.36 -13.58 -7.94
C ALA A 19 -0.54 -12.51 -6.86
N VAL A 20 0.52 -12.25 -6.09
CA VAL A 20 0.51 -11.19 -5.06
C VAL A 20 0.30 -9.83 -5.71
N TYR A 21 1.05 -9.53 -6.77
CA TYR A 21 0.90 -8.27 -7.50
C TYR A 21 -0.52 -8.11 -8.06
N ALA A 22 -1.03 -9.16 -8.73
CA ALA A 22 -2.35 -9.10 -9.35
C ALA A 22 -3.46 -8.81 -8.32
N PHE A 23 -3.34 -9.37 -7.11
CA PHE A 23 -4.31 -9.11 -6.05
C PHE A 23 -4.11 -7.72 -5.43
N ALA A 24 -2.89 -7.41 -5.04
CA ALA A 24 -2.58 -6.19 -4.28
C ALA A 24 -2.73 -4.92 -5.12
N SER A 25 -2.51 -5.01 -6.45
CA SER A 25 -2.59 -3.85 -7.33
C SER A 25 -4.01 -3.42 -7.68
N ARG A 26 -5.01 -4.24 -7.34
CA ARG A 26 -6.41 -3.92 -7.65
C ARG A 26 -6.99 -3.04 -6.54
N PRO A 27 -7.44 -1.82 -6.88
CA PRO A 27 -8.03 -0.93 -5.88
C PRO A 27 -9.24 -1.56 -5.16
N GLU A 28 -10.01 -2.39 -5.87
CA GLU A 28 -11.18 -3.06 -5.31
C GLU A 28 -10.80 -4.01 -4.16
N ASN A 29 -9.57 -4.53 -4.15
CA ASN A 29 -9.09 -5.45 -3.12
C ASN A 29 -8.43 -4.73 -1.96
N MET A 30 -8.06 -3.47 -2.12
CA MET A 30 -7.32 -2.74 -1.09
C MET A 30 -8.05 -2.63 0.25
N PRO A 31 -9.38 -2.45 0.30
CA PRO A 31 -10.09 -2.44 1.58
C PRO A 31 -9.92 -3.72 2.40
N LEU A 32 -9.53 -4.83 1.76
CA LEU A 32 -9.36 -6.12 2.44
C LEU A 32 -8.06 -6.19 3.25
N TRP A 33 -7.06 -5.39 2.89
CA TRP A 33 -5.75 -5.44 3.56
C TRP A 33 -5.19 -4.08 3.95
N ALA A 34 -5.55 -3.01 3.23
CA ALA A 34 -5.10 -1.65 3.55
C ALA A 34 -6.13 -0.99 4.47
N SER A 35 -5.89 -1.04 5.77
CA SER A 35 -6.89 -0.67 6.78
C SER A 35 -7.35 0.79 6.68
N GLY A 36 -6.49 1.69 6.20
CA GLY A 36 -6.88 3.09 5.95
C GLY A 36 -7.90 3.25 4.84
N LEU A 37 -8.11 2.21 4.03
CA LEU A 37 -9.05 2.21 2.91
C LEU A 37 -10.23 1.24 3.15
N ALA A 38 -10.43 0.82 4.40
CA ALA A 38 -11.45 -0.19 4.75
C ALA A 38 -12.87 0.24 4.37
N ALA A 39 -13.14 1.55 4.30
CA ALA A 39 -14.44 2.07 3.89
C ALA A 39 -14.70 1.97 2.38
N GLY A 40 -13.67 1.58 1.60
CA GLY A 40 -13.76 1.38 0.16
C GLY A 40 -13.22 2.54 -0.65
N LEU A 41 -13.15 2.30 -1.95
CA LEU A 41 -12.67 3.26 -2.93
C LEU A 41 -13.72 3.41 -4.03
N THR A 42 -13.97 4.65 -4.44
CA THR A 42 -14.88 4.97 -5.54
C THR A 42 -14.08 5.54 -6.70
N ARG A 43 -14.30 5.02 -7.90
CA ARG A 43 -13.56 5.49 -9.08
C ARG A 43 -14.06 6.88 -9.51
N ASP A 44 -13.11 7.75 -9.86
CA ASP A 44 -13.37 9.09 -10.39
C ASP A 44 -12.34 9.37 -11.50
N GLY A 45 -12.70 9.05 -12.75
CA GLY A 45 -11.78 9.16 -13.89
C GLY A 45 -10.61 8.20 -13.74
N ASP A 46 -9.39 8.74 -13.78
CA ASP A 46 -8.16 7.95 -13.58
C ASP A 46 -7.78 7.81 -12.11
N ASP A 47 -8.53 8.43 -11.23
CA ASP A 47 -8.27 8.43 -9.80
C ASP A 47 -9.29 7.61 -9.04
N TRP A 48 -9.00 7.38 -7.76
CA TRP A 48 -9.91 6.75 -6.81
C TRP A 48 -10.09 7.68 -5.62
N ILE A 49 -11.30 7.72 -5.08
CA ILE A 49 -11.62 8.53 -3.91
C ILE A 49 -11.85 7.61 -2.73
N ALA A 50 -11.13 7.88 -1.63
CA ALA A 50 -11.28 7.15 -0.38
C ALA A 50 -11.81 8.10 0.70
N ASP A 51 -12.60 7.55 1.64
CA ASP A 51 -13.02 8.31 2.81
C ASP A 51 -11.88 8.29 3.84
N GLY A 52 -11.31 9.46 4.08
CA GLY A 52 -10.21 9.63 5.05
C GLY A 52 -10.70 9.88 6.49
N GLY A 53 -11.99 9.69 6.76
CA GLY A 53 -12.56 9.95 8.07
C GLY A 53 -12.54 11.43 8.41
N PRO A 54 -11.97 11.81 9.57
CA PRO A 54 -11.96 13.22 9.99
C PRO A 54 -11.24 14.17 9.03
N ILE A 55 -10.29 13.67 8.23
CA ILE A 55 -9.56 14.53 7.29
C ILE A 55 -10.31 14.75 5.97
N GLY A 56 -11.40 14.01 5.73
CA GLY A 56 -12.23 14.17 4.53
C GLY A 56 -11.85 13.22 3.41
N ALA A 57 -12.27 13.54 2.17
CA ALA A 57 -12.02 12.69 1.01
C ALA A 57 -10.55 12.77 0.59
N VAL A 58 -9.97 11.61 0.28
CA VAL A 58 -8.58 11.47 -0.13
C VAL A 58 -8.58 10.94 -1.56
N ARG A 59 -7.79 11.57 -2.44
CA ARG A 59 -7.67 11.15 -3.84
C ARG A 59 -6.43 10.30 -4.01
N VAL A 60 -6.56 9.15 -4.67
CA VAL A 60 -5.46 8.21 -4.87
C VAL A 60 -5.31 7.92 -6.35
N ARG A 61 -4.09 8.06 -6.87
CA ARG A 61 -3.75 7.69 -8.24
C ARG A 61 -2.70 6.59 -8.22
N PHE A 62 -3.02 5.45 -8.81
CA PHE A 62 -2.16 4.29 -8.86
C PHE A 62 -1.34 4.24 -10.15
N THR A 63 -0.14 3.64 -10.07
CA THR A 63 0.64 3.29 -11.25
C THR A 63 -0.21 2.34 -12.12
N PRO A 64 -0.24 2.55 -13.46
CA PRO A 64 -0.91 1.61 -14.35
C PRO A 64 -0.36 0.19 -14.24
N ASP A 65 -1.15 -0.79 -14.60
CA ASP A 65 -0.73 -2.19 -14.59
C ASP A 65 0.59 -2.37 -15.34
N ASN A 66 1.48 -3.18 -14.76
CA ASN A 66 2.83 -3.36 -15.31
C ASN A 66 3.34 -4.76 -14.97
N ASP A 67 4.48 -5.12 -15.58
CA ASP A 67 5.13 -6.42 -15.37
C ASP A 67 6.28 -6.32 -14.35
N LEU A 68 6.40 -5.22 -13.64
CA LEU A 68 7.51 -4.93 -12.75
C LEU A 68 7.15 -5.05 -11.27
N GLY A 69 5.89 -5.28 -10.95
CA GLY A 69 5.43 -5.35 -9.56
C GLY A 69 5.30 -3.99 -8.88
N VAL A 70 5.19 -2.91 -9.66
CA VAL A 70 5.13 -1.54 -9.12
C VAL A 70 3.69 -1.17 -8.82
N ILE A 71 3.41 -0.87 -7.54
CA ILE A 71 2.10 -0.42 -7.06
C ILE A 71 2.24 0.97 -6.41
N ASP A 72 3.21 1.73 -6.87
CA ASP A 72 3.41 3.10 -6.36
C ASP A 72 2.15 3.92 -6.59
N HIS A 73 1.83 4.79 -5.63
CA HIS A 73 0.59 5.56 -5.73
C HIS A 73 0.78 6.94 -5.11
N ARG A 74 0.05 7.90 -5.67
CA ARG A 74 0.03 9.28 -5.20
C ARG A 74 -1.25 9.53 -4.42
N VAL A 75 -1.10 10.02 -3.19
CA VAL A 75 -2.22 10.38 -2.33
C VAL A 75 -2.29 11.91 -2.26
N THR A 76 -3.45 12.47 -2.58
CA THR A 76 -3.69 13.91 -2.46
C THR A 76 -4.71 14.13 -1.36
N LEU A 77 -4.32 14.85 -0.32
CA LEU A 77 -5.18 15.17 0.82
C LEU A 77 -6.05 16.38 0.50
N PRO A 78 -7.17 16.59 1.25
CA PRO A 78 -8.07 17.70 0.97
C PRO A 78 -7.41 19.08 1.05
N ASP A 79 -6.34 19.24 1.85
CA ASP A 79 -5.59 20.49 1.96
C ASP A 79 -4.60 20.71 0.81
N GLY A 80 -4.52 19.76 -0.12
CA GLY A 80 -3.61 19.84 -1.27
C GLY A 80 -2.26 19.18 -1.05
N LEU A 81 -1.96 18.68 0.14
CA LEU A 81 -0.71 17.96 0.39
C LEU A 81 -0.68 16.68 -0.46
N VAL A 82 0.43 16.47 -1.15
CA VAL A 82 0.65 15.30 -2.01
C VAL A 82 1.71 14.41 -1.37
N VAL A 83 1.39 13.12 -1.23
CA VAL A 83 2.32 12.12 -0.71
C VAL A 83 2.46 11.01 -1.75
N ASP A 84 3.68 10.77 -2.19
CA ASP A 84 3.99 9.68 -3.11
C ASP A 84 4.48 8.49 -2.31
N ASN A 85 3.78 7.37 -2.42
CA ASN A 85 4.09 6.13 -1.69
C ASN A 85 4.66 5.10 -2.65
N ALA A 86 5.82 4.55 -2.32
CA ALA A 86 6.44 3.49 -3.10
C ALA A 86 6.05 2.14 -2.48
N LEU A 87 5.32 1.33 -3.25
CA LEU A 87 4.88 -0.01 -2.85
C LEU A 87 5.22 -0.96 -3.99
N ARG A 88 5.97 -2.01 -3.69
CA ARG A 88 6.46 -2.91 -4.73
C ARG A 88 6.43 -4.35 -4.29
N VAL A 89 6.24 -5.23 -5.27
CA VAL A 89 6.27 -6.68 -5.11
C VAL A 89 7.34 -7.22 -6.03
N VAL A 90 8.28 -7.98 -5.49
CA VAL A 90 9.36 -8.59 -6.29
C VAL A 90 9.41 -10.09 -6.04
N PRO A 91 9.99 -10.87 -6.98
CA PRO A 91 10.20 -12.30 -6.75
C PRO A 91 11.14 -12.53 -5.56
N ASN A 92 10.83 -13.55 -4.78
CA ASN A 92 11.70 -14.02 -3.70
C ASN A 92 11.64 -15.56 -3.72
N GLY A 93 12.59 -16.18 -4.39
CA GLY A 93 12.53 -17.62 -4.65
C GLY A 93 11.27 -17.95 -5.45
N THR A 94 10.44 -18.84 -4.95
CA THR A 94 9.14 -19.17 -5.55
C THR A 94 8.01 -18.31 -5.00
N GLY A 95 8.31 -17.44 -4.06
CA GLY A 95 7.36 -16.53 -3.43
C GLY A 95 7.58 -15.08 -3.81
N ALA A 96 7.22 -14.20 -2.91
CA ALA A 96 7.26 -12.77 -3.13
C ALA A 96 7.83 -12.03 -1.91
N GLU A 97 8.39 -10.85 -2.19
CA GLU A 97 8.69 -9.86 -1.16
C GLU A 97 7.90 -8.60 -1.48
N VAL A 98 7.05 -8.17 -0.55
CA VAL A 98 6.33 -6.91 -0.68
C VAL A 98 7.01 -5.86 0.19
N MET A 99 7.23 -4.67 -0.37
CA MET A 99 8.01 -3.61 0.29
C MET A 99 7.29 -2.27 0.17
N PHE A 100 7.24 -1.55 1.28
CA PHE A 100 6.73 -0.18 1.32
C PHE A 100 7.84 0.74 1.84
N THR A 101 8.11 1.82 1.10
CA THR A 101 9.07 2.83 1.53
C THR A 101 8.30 3.96 2.19
N LEU A 102 8.40 4.05 3.52
CA LEU A 102 7.77 5.12 4.29
C LEU A 102 8.75 6.27 4.44
N LEU A 103 8.35 7.46 3.97
CA LEU A 103 9.12 8.68 4.15
C LEU A 103 8.48 9.53 5.22
N ARG A 104 9.30 10.03 6.15
CA ARG A 104 8.83 10.92 7.21
C ARG A 104 8.49 12.28 6.60
N GLN A 105 7.21 12.65 6.65
CA GLN A 105 6.75 13.91 6.07
C GLN A 105 7.11 15.09 6.99
N PRO A 106 7.27 16.31 6.43
CA PRO A 106 7.51 17.49 7.24
C PRO A 106 6.42 17.70 8.29
N GLY A 107 6.82 18.03 9.50
CA GLY A 107 5.89 18.24 10.61
C GLY A 107 5.49 16.98 11.37
N MET A 108 5.90 15.81 10.89
CA MET A 108 5.60 14.54 11.56
C MET A 108 6.62 14.30 12.67
N ASP A 109 6.15 14.11 13.90
CA ASP A 109 7.03 13.81 15.03
C ASP A 109 7.37 12.31 15.08
N ASP A 110 8.22 11.92 16.03
CA ASP A 110 8.66 10.53 16.17
C ASP A 110 7.48 9.59 16.41
N ALA A 111 6.54 10.00 17.26
CA ALA A 111 5.38 9.17 17.60
C ALA A 111 4.50 8.92 16.37
N ALA A 112 4.27 9.96 15.56
CA ALA A 112 3.48 9.83 14.33
C ALA A 112 4.17 8.95 13.30
N PHE A 113 5.50 9.10 13.15
CA PHE A 113 6.26 8.27 12.22
C PHE A 113 6.24 6.79 12.64
N GLU A 114 6.41 6.50 13.92
CA GLU A 114 6.34 5.12 14.43
C GLU A 114 4.93 4.54 14.30
N ALA A 115 3.90 5.36 14.51
CA ALA A 115 2.51 4.92 14.34
C ALA A 115 2.22 4.55 12.87
N ASP A 116 2.71 5.35 11.92
CA ASP A 116 2.57 5.06 10.49
C ASP A 116 3.30 3.76 10.12
N ALA A 117 4.53 3.59 10.62
CA ALA A 117 5.30 2.38 10.35
C ALA A 117 4.58 1.13 10.87
N ALA A 118 4.02 1.20 12.08
CA ALA A 118 3.26 0.10 12.67
C ALA A 118 1.98 -0.20 11.87
N HIS A 119 1.30 0.83 11.39
CA HIS A 119 0.09 0.70 10.57
C HIS A 119 0.40 -0.03 9.25
N ILE A 120 1.47 0.39 8.56
CA ILE A 120 1.90 -0.23 7.31
C ILE A 120 2.31 -1.68 7.56
N ALA A 121 3.03 -1.96 8.64
CA ALA A 121 3.44 -3.32 8.99
C ALA A 121 2.23 -4.24 9.17
N ARG A 122 1.19 -3.76 9.84
CA ARG A 122 -0.06 -4.52 10.02
C ARG A 122 -0.76 -4.76 8.69
N ASP A 123 -0.78 -3.76 7.80
CA ASP A 123 -1.42 -3.90 6.49
C ASP A 123 -0.69 -4.93 5.63
N LEU A 124 0.64 -4.90 5.60
CA LEU A 124 1.42 -5.88 4.84
C LEU A 124 1.28 -7.29 5.44
N GLU A 125 1.16 -7.40 6.76
CA GLU A 125 0.90 -8.69 7.40
C GLU A 125 -0.49 -9.22 7.03
N ALA A 126 -1.50 -8.35 6.94
CA ALA A 126 -2.83 -8.72 6.49
C ALA A 126 -2.81 -9.22 5.04
N LEU A 127 -2.07 -8.54 4.16
CA LEU A 127 -1.90 -8.99 2.78
C LEU A 127 -1.24 -10.36 2.73
N LYS A 128 -0.19 -10.58 3.49
CA LYS A 128 0.50 -11.87 3.59
C LYS A 128 -0.48 -12.98 3.98
N THR A 129 -1.25 -12.76 5.03
CA THR A 129 -2.22 -13.74 5.52
C THR A 129 -3.25 -14.07 4.44
N LEU A 130 -3.81 -13.06 3.77
CA LEU A 130 -4.80 -13.26 2.71
C LEU A 130 -4.21 -14.08 1.55
N MET A 131 -3.00 -13.75 1.12
CA MET A 131 -2.40 -14.42 -0.04
C MET A 131 -2.02 -15.86 0.27
N GLU A 132 -1.53 -16.14 1.48
CA GLU A 132 -1.16 -17.50 1.89
C GLU A 132 -2.40 -18.36 2.10
N GLU A 133 -3.48 -17.81 2.62
CA GLU A 133 -4.76 -18.51 2.76
C GLU A 133 -5.37 -18.83 1.39
N ARG A 134 -5.31 -17.90 0.42
CA ARG A 134 -5.84 -18.11 -0.94
C ARG A 134 -5.11 -19.23 -1.65
N GLU A 135 -3.81 -19.36 -1.46
CA GLU A 135 -3.04 -20.47 -2.02
C GLU A 135 -3.54 -21.81 -1.49
N THR A 136 -3.85 -21.88 -0.19
CA THR A 136 -4.40 -23.07 0.45
C THR A 136 -5.78 -23.40 -0.12
N ASP A 137 -6.63 -22.40 -0.32
CA ASP A 137 -7.98 -22.56 -0.88
C ASP A 137 -7.93 -23.01 -2.35
N ASP A 138 -6.96 -22.52 -3.11
CA ASP A 138 -6.80 -22.85 -4.53
C ASP A 138 -6.17 -24.22 -4.72
N GLY A 139 -5.52 -24.73 -3.71
CA GLY A 139 -4.89 -26.04 -3.72
C GLY A 139 -5.83 -27.14 -3.38
#